data_9f5ab3ab337d3ed935a7bfa80ba018af
#
_entry.id   9f5ab3ab337d3ed935a7bfa80ba018af
#
_cell.length_a   1.000
_cell.length_b   1.000
_cell.length_c   1.000
_cell.angle_alpha   90.00
_cell.angle_beta   90.00
_cell.angle_gamma   90.00
#
_symmetry.space_group_name_H-M   'P 1'
#
loop_
_entity.id
_entity.type
_entity.pdbx_description
1 polymer ?
#
loop_
_entity_poly.entity_id
_entity_poly.type
_entity_poly.pdbx_seq_one_letter_code
_entity_poly.pdbx_strand_id
1 'polypeptide(L)'
;MALIEQEVKIALESESFARLKSGLGLDGVSPRQQVNHYYDSEQGALKEARAALRLRQYGQVSEWTFKQALDQFQALEITQTNPERLDSVPASLAGSWIQDEDLLAALVKVGLEPQDLVLRYGFQTHRWTLELGWGELVLDQTLYGGKVDFELELEAQDLSLAQNYIAKLSQTYDFRLLAADKKIARVSAYYAKLEKNK
;
A
#
# COMPACT_ATOMS: atom_id res chain seq x y z
N MET A 1 -0.45 -9.05 15.14
CA MET A 1 -1.30 -10.19 14.69
C MET A 1 -1.12 -10.34 13.18
N ALA A 2 -0.76 -11.52 12.70
CA ALA A 2 -0.57 -11.80 11.30
C ALA A 2 -1.92 -12.06 10.60
N LEU A 3 -2.16 -11.43 9.47
CA LEU A 3 -3.36 -11.59 8.65
C LEU A 3 -2.96 -12.01 7.23
N ILE A 4 -3.82 -12.77 6.55
CA ILE A 4 -3.72 -12.99 5.11
C ILE A 4 -4.73 -12.07 4.45
N GLU A 5 -4.22 -11.04 3.78
CA GLU A 5 -5.00 -10.11 2.99
C GLU A 5 -5.20 -10.67 1.59
N GLN A 6 -6.42 -10.54 1.08
CA GLN A 6 -6.78 -10.91 -0.29
C GLN A 6 -7.38 -9.70 -0.99
N GLU A 7 -6.81 -9.33 -2.14
CA GLU A 7 -7.22 -8.13 -2.85
C GLU A 7 -7.14 -8.27 -4.36
N VAL A 8 -8.03 -7.57 -5.05
CA VAL A 8 -7.96 -7.33 -6.49
C VAL A 8 -7.65 -5.86 -6.72
N LYS A 9 -6.64 -5.56 -7.55
CA LYS A 9 -6.20 -4.18 -7.85
C LYS A 9 -6.31 -3.90 -9.34
N ILE A 10 -6.90 -2.74 -9.66
CA ILE A 10 -7.07 -2.24 -11.02
C ILE A 10 -6.46 -0.84 -11.12
N ALA A 11 -5.58 -0.63 -12.09
CA ALA A 11 -5.10 0.70 -12.44
C ALA A 11 -6.19 1.47 -13.18
N LEU A 12 -6.39 2.72 -12.81
CA LEU A 12 -7.38 3.61 -13.41
C LEU A 12 -6.72 4.80 -14.10
N GLU A 13 -7.31 5.22 -15.20
CA GLU A 13 -7.05 6.53 -15.77
C GLU A 13 -7.77 7.62 -14.94
N SER A 14 -7.27 8.85 -14.95
CA SER A 14 -7.81 9.95 -14.15
C SER A 14 -9.33 10.18 -14.38
N GLU A 15 -9.78 10.11 -15.63
CA GLU A 15 -11.18 10.29 -15.96
C GLU A 15 -12.06 9.16 -15.46
N SER A 16 -11.57 7.91 -15.56
CA SER A 16 -12.26 6.72 -15.05
C SER A 16 -12.36 6.74 -13.53
N PHE A 17 -11.29 7.16 -12.85
CA PHE A 17 -11.30 7.37 -11.41
C PHE A 17 -12.35 8.42 -10.99
N ALA A 18 -12.42 9.55 -11.69
CA ALA A 18 -13.40 10.60 -11.40
C ALA A 18 -14.85 10.11 -11.60
N ARG A 19 -15.12 9.40 -12.72
CA ARG A 19 -16.45 8.82 -12.98
C ARG A 19 -16.87 7.81 -11.91
N LEU A 20 -15.94 6.91 -11.56
CA LEU A 20 -16.19 5.88 -10.54
C LEU A 20 -16.43 6.51 -9.16
N LYS A 21 -15.58 7.46 -8.76
CA LYS A 21 -15.71 8.20 -7.50
C LYS A 21 -17.06 8.90 -7.39
N SER A 22 -17.47 9.62 -8.45
CA SER A 22 -18.78 10.29 -8.51
C SER A 22 -19.94 9.30 -8.47
N GLY A 23 -19.88 8.23 -9.26
CA GLY A 23 -20.91 7.20 -9.30
C GLY A 23 -21.09 6.41 -7.99
N LEU A 24 -20.04 6.33 -7.19
CA LEU A 24 -20.09 5.76 -5.83
C LEU A 24 -20.51 6.78 -4.75
N GLY A 25 -20.82 8.02 -5.13
CA GLY A 25 -21.26 9.07 -4.20
C GLY A 25 -20.15 9.63 -3.32
N LEU A 26 -18.91 9.54 -3.74
CA LEU A 26 -17.73 9.94 -2.94
C LEU A 26 -17.24 11.36 -3.24
N ASP A 27 -17.91 12.14 -4.07
CA ASP A 27 -17.47 13.50 -4.45
C ASP A 27 -17.40 14.47 -3.27
N GLY A 28 -18.33 14.37 -2.35
CA GLY A 28 -18.37 15.20 -1.13
C GLY A 28 -17.59 14.62 0.06
N VAL A 29 -16.98 13.44 -0.12
CA VAL A 29 -16.27 12.75 0.96
C VAL A 29 -14.80 13.14 0.96
N SER A 30 -14.31 13.66 2.10
CA SER A 30 -12.89 13.93 2.26
C SER A 30 -12.09 12.62 2.33
N PRO A 31 -10.98 12.50 1.58
CA PRO A 31 -10.15 11.31 1.65
C PRO A 31 -9.39 11.22 2.98
N ARG A 32 -9.10 10.01 3.41
CA ARG A 32 -8.07 9.79 4.41
C ARG A 32 -6.70 10.03 3.77
N GLN A 33 -6.00 11.03 4.23
CA GLN A 33 -4.64 11.31 3.79
C GLN A 33 -3.67 10.40 4.54
N GLN A 34 -2.81 9.72 3.80
CA GLN A 34 -1.80 8.80 4.33
C GLN A 34 -0.44 9.18 3.76
N VAL A 35 0.58 9.21 4.63
CA VAL A 35 1.98 9.31 4.21
C VAL A 35 2.63 7.96 4.45
N ASN A 36 3.23 7.41 3.41
CA ASN A 36 3.84 6.09 3.43
C ASN A 36 5.35 6.23 3.21
N HIS A 37 6.13 5.62 4.09
CA HIS A 37 7.59 5.55 4.01
C HIS A 37 8.00 4.09 3.97
N TYR A 38 8.84 3.73 3.00
CA TYR A 38 9.28 2.36 2.80
C TYR A 38 10.75 2.20 3.15
N TYR A 39 11.02 1.14 3.88
CA TYR A 39 12.33 0.76 4.36
C TYR A 39 12.76 -0.54 3.70
N ASP A 40 14.05 -0.66 3.45
CA ASP A 40 14.71 -1.88 2.98
C ASP A 40 16.18 -1.81 3.40
N SER A 41 16.89 -2.93 3.31
CA SER A 41 18.34 -2.90 3.42
C SER A 41 18.95 -2.13 2.24
N GLU A 42 20.18 -1.68 2.37
CA GLU A 42 20.90 -1.02 1.26
C GLU A 42 20.93 -1.88 0.00
N GLN A 43 21.00 -3.20 0.16
CA GLN A 43 21.06 -4.18 -0.92
C GLN A 43 19.68 -4.55 -1.47
N GLY A 44 18.59 -4.17 -0.79
CA GLY A 44 17.22 -4.47 -1.23
C GLY A 44 16.73 -5.87 -0.87
N ALA A 45 17.13 -6.39 0.28
CA ALA A 45 16.83 -7.76 0.71
C ALA A 45 15.32 -8.01 0.90
N LEU A 46 14.54 -7.03 1.39
CA LEU A 46 13.09 -7.15 1.44
C LEU A 46 12.48 -7.28 0.04
N LYS A 47 12.94 -6.47 -0.90
CA LYS A 47 12.48 -6.56 -2.30
C LYS A 47 12.77 -7.93 -2.91
N GLU A 48 13.96 -8.49 -2.68
CA GLU A 48 14.34 -9.84 -3.15
C GLU A 48 13.45 -10.91 -2.52
N ALA A 49 13.12 -10.77 -1.23
CA ALA A 49 12.20 -11.65 -0.51
C ALA A 49 10.71 -11.43 -0.88
N ARG A 50 10.41 -10.55 -1.87
CA ARG A 50 9.05 -10.13 -2.24
C ARG A 50 8.26 -9.57 -1.05
N ALA A 51 8.98 -8.93 -0.13
CA ALA A 51 8.47 -8.31 1.07
C ALA A 51 8.65 -6.79 1.04
N ALA A 52 8.02 -6.11 1.98
CA ALA A 52 8.16 -4.67 2.21
C ALA A 52 7.95 -4.36 3.68
N LEU A 53 8.68 -3.40 4.21
CA LEU A 53 8.40 -2.76 5.49
C LEU A 53 7.97 -1.32 5.24
N ARG A 54 6.81 -0.96 5.76
CA ARG A 54 6.20 0.37 5.60
C ARG A 54 5.93 1.01 6.96
N LEU A 55 6.34 2.26 7.09
CA LEU A 55 5.77 3.18 8.08
C LEU A 55 4.67 3.98 7.39
N ARG A 56 3.43 3.87 7.88
CA ARG A 56 2.29 4.68 7.44
C ARG A 56 1.89 5.63 8.54
N GLN A 57 1.64 6.88 8.18
CA GLN A 57 1.12 7.88 9.09
C GLN A 57 -0.18 8.48 8.55
N TYR A 58 -1.22 8.54 9.38
CA TYR A 58 -2.50 9.18 9.07
C TYR A 58 -3.13 9.73 10.35
N GLY A 59 -3.74 10.92 10.27
CA GLY A 59 -4.23 11.59 11.48
C GLY A 59 -3.15 11.70 12.55
N GLN A 60 -3.41 11.16 13.73
CA GLN A 60 -2.49 11.12 14.87
C GLN A 60 -1.85 9.72 15.08
N VAL A 61 -2.06 8.80 14.14
CA VAL A 61 -1.61 7.41 14.26
C VAL A 61 -0.43 7.15 13.33
N SER A 62 0.47 6.26 13.75
CA SER A 62 1.48 5.65 12.88
C SER A 62 1.43 4.12 12.95
N GLU A 63 1.77 3.46 11.85
CA GLU A 63 1.76 2.01 11.73
C GLU A 63 3.01 1.51 11.04
N TRP A 64 3.68 0.53 11.64
CA TRP A 64 4.66 -0.31 10.98
C TRP A 64 3.96 -1.54 10.42
N THR A 65 4.10 -1.77 9.13
CA THR A 65 3.51 -2.93 8.46
C THR A 65 4.58 -3.67 7.69
N PHE A 66 4.78 -4.94 8.02
CA PHE A 66 5.49 -5.90 7.17
C PHE A 66 4.47 -6.58 6.26
N LYS A 67 4.72 -6.57 4.97
CA LYS A 67 3.85 -7.22 3.98
C LYS A 67 4.70 -8.09 3.07
N GLN A 68 4.39 -9.40 2.98
CA GLN A 68 5.08 -10.34 2.10
C GLN A 68 4.10 -10.98 1.12
N ALA A 69 4.40 -10.89 -0.16
CA ALA A 69 3.55 -11.49 -1.20
C ALA A 69 3.63 -13.01 -1.13
N LEU A 70 2.47 -13.67 -1.02
CA LEU A 70 2.32 -15.11 -1.13
C LEU A 70 2.07 -15.50 -2.59
N ASP A 71 1.16 -14.80 -3.27
CA ASP A 71 0.89 -14.91 -4.70
C ASP A 71 0.51 -13.55 -5.30
N GLN A 72 -0.25 -13.54 -6.41
CA GLN A 72 -0.68 -12.30 -7.07
C GLN A 72 -1.81 -11.57 -6.34
N PHE A 73 -2.60 -12.28 -5.52
CA PHE A 73 -3.78 -11.74 -4.83
C PHE A 73 -3.64 -11.76 -3.31
N GLN A 74 -2.71 -12.57 -2.76
CA GLN A 74 -2.57 -12.78 -1.33
C GLN A 74 -1.24 -12.25 -0.82
N ALA A 75 -1.27 -11.69 0.39
CA ALA A 75 -0.10 -11.29 1.12
C ALA A 75 -0.25 -11.60 2.62
N LEU A 76 0.83 -12.03 3.24
CA LEU A 76 0.98 -12.00 4.69
C LEU A 76 1.17 -10.55 5.10
N GLU A 77 0.35 -10.07 6.01
CA GLU A 77 0.48 -8.74 6.60
C GLU A 77 0.57 -8.83 8.13
N ILE A 78 1.55 -8.11 8.69
CA ILE A 78 1.77 -8.00 10.13
C ILE A 78 1.90 -6.52 10.44
N THR A 79 1.03 -6.00 11.31
CA THR A 79 0.98 -4.57 11.63
C THR A 79 1.14 -4.31 13.12
N GLN A 80 2.05 -3.39 13.45
CA GLN A 80 2.19 -2.75 14.74
C GLN A 80 1.63 -1.34 14.64
N THR A 81 0.56 -1.06 15.38
CA THR A 81 -0.02 0.29 15.45
C THR A 81 0.53 1.03 16.65
N ASN A 82 1.00 2.25 16.43
CA ASN A 82 1.40 3.18 17.47
C ASN A 82 0.32 4.26 17.61
N PRO A 83 -0.13 4.58 18.83
CA PRO A 83 -1.22 5.52 19.07
C PRO A 83 -0.84 6.97 18.77
N GLU A 84 0.44 7.23 18.48
CA GLU A 84 0.98 8.55 18.22
C GLU A 84 1.63 8.61 16.85
N ARG A 85 1.50 9.77 16.22
CA ARG A 85 2.24 10.09 15.01
C ARG A 85 3.70 10.37 15.37
N LEU A 86 4.62 9.92 14.54
CA LEU A 86 6.03 10.26 14.71
C LEU A 86 6.27 11.72 14.25
N ASP A 87 6.94 12.50 15.08
CA ASP A 87 7.33 13.87 14.76
C ASP A 87 8.34 13.95 13.61
N SER A 88 9.18 12.91 13.49
CA SER A 88 10.15 12.78 12.41
C SER A 88 10.22 11.34 11.92
N VAL A 89 10.44 11.21 10.61
CA VAL A 89 10.64 9.89 9.97
C VAL A 89 12.11 9.52 10.07
N PRO A 90 12.46 8.40 10.73
CA PRO A 90 13.85 8.00 10.89
C PRO A 90 14.48 7.61 9.55
N ALA A 91 15.70 8.10 9.29
CA ALA A 91 16.45 7.71 8.09
C ALA A 91 16.94 6.26 8.15
N SER A 92 17.22 5.74 9.36
CA SER A 92 17.54 4.33 9.65
C SER A 92 16.81 3.90 10.91
N LEU A 93 16.52 2.62 11.04
CA LEU A 93 15.78 2.11 12.18
C LEU A 93 16.72 1.71 13.30
N ALA A 94 16.34 2.06 14.55
CA ALA A 94 16.88 1.43 15.75
C ALA A 94 15.96 0.28 16.18
N GLY A 95 16.45 -0.69 16.91
CA GLY A 95 15.66 -1.83 17.37
C GLY A 95 14.41 -1.47 18.18
N SER A 96 14.38 -0.29 18.79
CA SER A 96 13.24 0.19 19.58
C SER A 96 12.01 0.64 18.76
N TRP A 97 12.14 0.84 17.43
CA TRP A 97 11.03 1.28 16.59
C TRP A 97 9.99 0.18 16.32
N ILE A 98 10.45 -1.06 16.30
CA ILE A 98 9.60 -2.24 16.08
C ILE A 98 9.63 -3.07 17.35
N GLN A 99 8.46 -3.27 17.95
CA GLN A 99 8.28 -3.97 19.22
C GLN A 99 7.37 -5.20 19.10
N ASP A 100 6.61 -5.31 17.99
CA ASP A 100 5.77 -6.48 17.73
C ASP A 100 6.64 -7.69 17.39
N GLU A 101 6.50 -8.76 18.18
CA GLU A 101 7.32 -9.97 18.07
C GLU A 101 7.10 -10.70 16.74
N ASP A 102 5.87 -10.72 16.20
CA ASP A 102 5.56 -11.34 14.92
C ASP A 102 6.26 -10.58 13.77
N LEU A 103 6.28 -9.23 13.86
CA LEU A 103 6.93 -8.39 12.87
C LEU A 103 8.45 -8.56 12.91
N LEU A 104 9.06 -8.59 14.11
CA LEU A 104 10.48 -8.88 14.28
C LEU A 104 10.83 -10.27 13.75
N ALA A 105 10.03 -11.29 14.07
CA ALA A 105 10.24 -12.64 13.56
C ALA A 105 10.13 -12.71 12.03
N ALA A 106 9.24 -11.93 11.41
CA ALA A 106 9.13 -11.86 9.95
C ALA A 106 10.36 -11.23 9.30
N LEU A 107 10.96 -10.19 9.91
CA LEU A 107 12.21 -9.60 9.44
C LEU A 107 13.37 -10.59 9.54
N VAL A 108 13.50 -11.29 10.68
CA VAL A 108 14.55 -12.31 10.89
C VAL A 108 14.45 -13.45 9.86
N LYS A 109 13.22 -13.88 9.49
CA LYS A 109 13.02 -14.91 8.45
C LYS A 109 13.59 -14.51 7.08
N VAL A 110 13.66 -13.22 6.78
CA VAL A 110 14.26 -12.70 5.54
C VAL A 110 15.72 -12.25 5.75
N GLY A 111 16.32 -12.60 6.90
CA GLY A 111 17.73 -12.35 7.22
C GLY A 111 18.03 -10.91 7.61
N LEU A 112 17.06 -10.17 8.13
CA LEU A 112 17.19 -8.76 8.51
C LEU A 112 16.82 -8.53 9.97
N GLU A 113 17.47 -7.52 10.54
CA GLU A 113 17.11 -6.91 11.81
C GLU A 113 16.73 -5.43 11.57
N PRO A 114 16.01 -4.77 12.49
CA PRO A 114 15.59 -3.37 12.29
C PRO A 114 16.73 -2.42 11.93
N GLN A 115 17.92 -2.58 12.53
CA GLN A 115 19.09 -1.74 12.28
C GLN A 115 19.68 -1.87 10.87
N ASP A 116 19.33 -2.92 10.13
CA ASP A 116 19.76 -3.10 8.72
C ASP A 116 18.94 -2.26 7.76
N LEU A 117 17.86 -1.65 8.26
CA LEU A 117 16.84 -1.00 7.43
C LEU A 117 17.04 0.51 7.38
N VAL A 118 17.04 1.02 6.16
CA VAL A 118 17.15 2.45 5.85
C VAL A 118 15.93 2.91 5.04
N LEU A 119 15.58 4.18 5.20
CA LEU A 119 14.51 4.80 4.40
C LEU A 119 14.91 4.85 2.93
N ARG A 120 14.09 4.27 2.07
CA ARG A 120 14.33 4.22 0.62
C ARG A 120 13.56 5.27 -0.15
N TYR A 121 12.26 5.37 0.11
CA TYR A 121 11.35 6.32 -0.55
C TYR A 121 10.06 6.46 0.22
N GLY A 122 9.31 7.51 -0.13
CA GLY A 122 7.99 7.75 0.41
C GLY A 122 7.03 8.31 -0.64
N PHE A 123 5.74 8.21 -0.34
CA PHE A 123 4.68 8.79 -1.13
C PHE A 123 3.43 9.08 -0.29
N GLN A 124 2.57 9.92 -0.82
CA GLN A 124 1.27 10.22 -0.23
C GLN A 124 0.17 9.45 -0.95
N THR A 125 -0.88 9.10 -0.21
CA THR A 125 -2.10 8.52 -0.76
C THR A 125 -3.30 9.24 -0.19
N HIS A 126 -4.20 9.66 -1.07
CA HIS A 126 -5.55 10.08 -0.73
C HIS A 126 -6.46 8.88 -0.94
N ARG A 127 -7.03 8.36 0.14
CA ARG A 127 -7.82 7.12 0.15
C ARG A 127 -9.27 7.38 0.47
N TRP A 128 -10.18 6.92 -0.39
CA TRP A 128 -11.61 6.82 -0.16
C TRP A 128 -11.96 5.36 0.02
N THR A 129 -12.69 5.04 1.08
CA THR A 129 -13.09 3.68 1.43
C THR A 129 -14.61 3.57 1.45
N LEU A 130 -15.12 2.47 0.92
CA LEU A 130 -16.55 2.10 0.93
C LEU A 130 -16.70 0.67 1.43
N GLU A 131 -17.37 0.52 2.57
CA GLU A 131 -17.70 -0.79 3.15
C GLU A 131 -18.86 -1.44 2.38
N LEU A 132 -18.67 -2.68 1.95
CA LEU A 132 -19.66 -3.45 1.17
C LEU A 132 -20.35 -4.53 2.00
N GLY A 133 -20.03 -4.68 3.28
CA GLY A 133 -20.54 -5.74 4.15
C GLY A 133 -19.92 -7.14 3.92
N TRP A 134 -19.27 -7.36 2.78
CA TRP A 134 -18.54 -8.58 2.42
C TRP A 134 -17.11 -8.29 1.93
N GLY A 135 -16.73 -7.03 1.88
CA GLY A 135 -15.40 -6.58 1.48
C GLY A 135 -15.29 -5.07 1.60
N GLU A 136 -14.09 -4.56 1.41
CA GLU A 136 -13.77 -3.13 1.42
C GLU A 136 -13.33 -2.67 0.03
N LEU A 137 -14.08 -1.75 -0.57
CA LEU A 137 -13.72 -1.10 -1.82
C LEU A 137 -12.94 0.18 -1.52
N VAL A 138 -11.80 0.32 -2.15
CA VAL A 138 -10.87 1.43 -1.94
C VAL A 138 -10.58 2.13 -3.27
N LEU A 139 -10.67 3.45 -3.28
CA LEU A 139 -10.17 4.30 -4.35
C LEU A 139 -8.95 5.07 -3.83
N ASP A 140 -7.81 4.87 -4.48
CA ASP A 140 -6.55 5.53 -4.11
C ASP A 140 -6.06 6.46 -5.21
N GLN A 141 -5.73 7.68 -4.79
CA GLN A 141 -4.91 8.63 -5.55
C GLN A 141 -3.53 8.69 -4.89
N THR A 142 -2.51 8.20 -5.58
CA THR A 142 -1.13 8.12 -5.07
C THR A 142 -0.25 9.19 -5.71
N LEU A 143 0.44 9.99 -4.87
CA LEU A 143 1.26 11.13 -5.28
C LEU A 143 2.73 10.85 -4.93
N TYR A 144 3.61 10.89 -5.92
CA TYR A 144 5.06 10.71 -5.76
C TYR A 144 5.85 11.37 -6.89
N GLY A 145 6.92 12.08 -6.55
CA GLY A 145 7.85 12.67 -7.52
C GLY A 145 7.21 13.52 -8.61
N GLY A 146 6.10 14.22 -8.32
CA GLY A 146 5.33 15.00 -9.28
C GLY A 146 4.38 14.17 -10.16
N LYS A 147 4.26 12.87 -9.93
CA LYS A 147 3.31 11.96 -10.60
C LYS A 147 2.09 11.71 -9.74
N VAL A 148 1.01 11.35 -10.40
CA VAL A 148 -0.24 10.92 -9.78
C VAL A 148 -0.71 9.64 -10.45
N ASP A 149 -0.93 8.59 -9.66
CA ASP A 149 -1.52 7.32 -10.08
C ASP A 149 -2.88 7.13 -9.42
N PHE A 150 -3.79 6.43 -10.09
CA PHE A 150 -5.12 6.12 -9.59
C PHE A 150 -5.36 4.62 -9.61
N GLU A 151 -5.98 4.09 -8.54
CA GLU A 151 -6.27 2.66 -8.39
C GLU A 151 -7.63 2.44 -7.75
N LEU A 152 -8.26 1.36 -8.17
CA LEU A 152 -9.34 0.69 -7.46
C LEU A 152 -8.76 -0.57 -6.82
N GLU A 153 -8.99 -0.74 -5.51
CA GLU A 153 -8.68 -1.96 -4.77
C GLU A 153 -9.99 -2.52 -4.21
N LEU A 154 -10.11 -3.83 -4.16
CA LEU A 154 -11.22 -4.50 -3.49
C LEU A 154 -10.65 -5.64 -2.66
N GLU A 155 -10.69 -5.44 -1.35
CA GLU A 155 -10.28 -6.43 -0.36
C GLU A 155 -11.49 -7.28 0.04
N ALA A 156 -11.40 -8.59 -0.10
CA ALA A 156 -12.49 -9.51 0.22
C ALA A 156 -11.98 -10.92 0.49
N GLN A 157 -12.73 -11.70 1.27
CA GLN A 157 -12.43 -13.11 1.49
C GLN A 157 -12.73 -13.97 0.25
N ASP A 158 -13.72 -13.59 -0.55
CA ASP A 158 -14.08 -14.25 -1.81
C ASP A 158 -13.57 -13.45 -3.01
N LEU A 159 -12.43 -13.88 -3.56
CA LEU A 159 -11.83 -13.25 -4.75
C LEU A 159 -12.72 -13.33 -5.99
N SER A 160 -13.51 -14.40 -6.15
CA SER A 160 -14.41 -14.53 -7.28
C SER A 160 -15.54 -13.52 -7.22
N LEU A 161 -16.08 -13.28 -6.02
CA LEU A 161 -17.07 -12.25 -5.78
C LEU A 161 -16.48 -10.86 -6.05
N ALA A 162 -15.26 -10.59 -5.57
CA ALA A 162 -14.55 -9.33 -5.80
C ALA A 162 -14.32 -9.07 -7.30
N GLN A 163 -13.81 -10.06 -8.03
CA GLN A 163 -13.57 -9.96 -9.47
C GLN A 163 -14.86 -9.69 -10.26
N ASN A 164 -15.94 -10.42 -9.93
CA ASN A 164 -17.25 -10.22 -10.56
C ASN A 164 -17.82 -8.82 -10.28
N TYR A 165 -17.65 -8.32 -9.06
CA TYR A 165 -18.09 -6.99 -8.68
C TYR A 165 -17.31 -5.90 -9.44
N ILE A 166 -15.99 -6.01 -9.51
CA ILE A 166 -15.15 -5.10 -10.29
C ILE A 166 -15.51 -5.13 -11.78
N ALA A 167 -15.81 -6.31 -12.34
CA ALA A 167 -16.24 -6.43 -13.74
C ALA A 167 -17.57 -5.68 -13.99
N LYS A 168 -18.52 -5.73 -13.05
CA LYS A 168 -19.76 -4.94 -13.13
C LYS A 168 -19.50 -3.44 -13.04
N LEU A 169 -18.64 -3.02 -12.11
CA LEU A 169 -18.24 -1.61 -12.00
C LEU A 169 -17.56 -1.11 -13.28
N SER A 170 -16.68 -1.93 -13.88
CA SER A 170 -16.02 -1.62 -15.15
C SER A 170 -17.01 -1.36 -16.28
N GLN A 171 -18.05 -2.18 -16.39
CA GLN A 171 -19.12 -1.97 -17.38
C GLN A 171 -19.98 -0.74 -17.09
N THR A 172 -20.29 -0.48 -15.81
CA THR A 172 -21.16 0.63 -15.40
C THR A 172 -20.47 1.98 -15.54
N TYR A 173 -19.17 2.06 -15.22
CA TYR A 173 -18.41 3.31 -15.18
C TYR A 173 -17.36 3.43 -16.29
N ASP A 174 -17.39 2.54 -17.27
CA ASP A 174 -16.55 2.54 -18.47
C ASP A 174 -15.05 2.71 -18.15
N PHE A 175 -14.46 1.69 -17.50
CA PHE A 175 -13.02 1.62 -17.31
C PHE A 175 -12.47 0.25 -17.70
N ARG A 176 -11.18 0.21 -18.07
CA ARG A 176 -10.50 -1.01 -18.47
C ARG A 176 -10.04 -1.79 -17.23
N LEU A 177 -10.14 -3.12 -17.30
CA LEU A 177 -9.62 -4.02 -16.27
C LEU A 177 -8.10 -4.23 -16.48
N LEU A 178 -7.32 -3.21 -16.14
CA LEU A 178 -5.87 -3.26 -16.20
C LEU A 178 -5.33 -3.60 -14.80
N ALA A 179 -4.72 -4.76 -14.66
CA ALA A 179 -4.07 -5.13 -13.39
C ALA A 179 -3.05 -4.06 -13.00
N ALA A 180 -3.13 -3.56 -11.77
CA ALA A 180 -2.17 -2.60 -11.26
C ALA A 180 -0.93 -3.34 -10.72
N ASP A 181 0.25 -2.89 -11.13
CA ASP A 181 1.47 -3.22 -10.39
C ASP A 181 1.37 -2.70 -8.95
N LYS A 182 1.99 -3.39 -8.01
CA LYS A 182 2.00 -2.91 -6.61
C LYS A 182 2.53 -1.48 -6.53
N LYS A 183 1.87 -0.61 -5.74
CA LYS A 183 2.29 0.79 -5.53
C LYS A 183 3.78 0.91 -5.27
N ILE A 184 4.29 0.08 -4.35
CA ILE A 184 5.71 0.02 -4.01
C ILE A 184 6.60 -0.25 -5.23
N ALA A 185 6.21 -1.14 -6.13
CA ALA A 185 7.00 -1.47 -7.33
C ALA A 185 7.08 -0.28 -8.30
N ARG A 186 5.95 0.42 -8.54
CA ARG A 186 5.91 1.60 -9.40
C ARG A 186 6.74 2.75 -8.83
N VAL A 187 6.57 3.05 -7.53
CA VAL A 187 7.32 4.12 -6.86
C VAL A 187 8.82 3.80 -6.81
N SER A 188 9.20 2.56 -6.46
CA SER A 188 10.59 2.10 -6.47
C SER A 188 11.23 2.24 -7.86
N ALA A 189 10.53 1.83 -8.92
CA ALA A 189 11.01 1.95 -10.30
C ALA A 189 11.19 3.43 -10.72
N TYR A 190 10.33 4.32 -10.25
CA TYR A 190 10.45 5.75 -10.50
C TYR A 190 11.74 6.32 -9.86
N TYR A 191 11.96 6.07 -8.57
CA TYR A 191 13.15 6.57 -7.86
C TYR A 191 14.45 5.96 -8.40
N ALA A 192 14.46 4.67 -8.75
CA ALA A 192 15.61 4.02 -9.37
C ALA A 192 15.99 4.63 -10.74
N LYS A 193 15.01 5.14 -11.50
CA LYS A 193 15.30 5.89 -12.75
C LYS A 193 15.91 7.25 -12.48
N LEU A 194 15.49 7.94 -11.42
CA LEU A 194 16.06 9.24 -11.05
C LEU A 194 17.51 9.12 -10.59
N GLU A 195 17.86 8.06 -9.86
CA GLU A 195 19.23 7.80 -9.41
C GLU A 195 20.19 7.50 -10.57
N LYS A 196 19.72 6.80 -11.61
CA LYS A 196 20.52 6.49 -12.82
C LYS A 196 20.77 7.70 -13.71
N ASN A 197 20.00 8.77 -13.56
CA ASN A 197 20.10 9.98 -14.37
C ASN A 197 20.87 11.12 -13.67
N LYS A 198 21.42 10.85 -12.49
CA LYS A 198 22.34 11.74 -11.73
C LYS A 198 23.79 11.34 -11.97
#